data_98e02089f0b061d54a1ff1668487afd1
#
_entry.id   98e02089f0b061d54a1ff1668487afd1
#
_cell.length_a   1.000
_cell.length_b   1.000
_cell.length_c   1.000
_cell.angle_alpha   90.00
_cell.angle_beta   90.00
_cell.angle_gamma   90.00
#
_symmetry.space_group_name_H-M   'P 1'
#
loop_
_entity.id
_entity.type
_entity.pdbx_description
1 polymer ?
#
loop_
_entity_poly.entity_id
_entity_poly.type
_entity_poly.pdbx_seq_one_letter_code
_entity_poly.pdbx_strand_id
1 'polypeptide(L)'
;MYLKYGGKNIKELRREDLGTNLSTLRLFEIVVTIVCAIIAIISKQEVLVFFSLSILPLNLANYFKQLYQATGEFSLYGKIMNANTILIFFANMIWIFLIKTDNALCFLLSNVAVYFIVWIVLELNCRKLIGSKNDGNTFSFDELIKNIKAGILLTVGNLSSVVLTSMERWFVKA
;
A
#
# COMPACT_ATOMS: atom_id res chain seq x y z
N MET A 1 3.45 12.24 2.84
CA MET A 1 3.75 11.75 4.20
C MET A 1 4.84 12.56 4.87
N TYR A 2 6.07 12.59 4.37
CA TYR A 2 7.16 13.34 5.00
C TYR A 2 6.88 14.84 5.19
N LEU A 3 6.24 15.51 4.26
CA LEU A 3 5.86 16.92 4.39
C LEU A 3 4.84 17.20 5.50
N LYS A 4 3.97 16.24 5.82
CA LYS A 4 2.91 16.41 6.82
C LYS A 4 3.31 15.88 8.20
N TYR A 5 4.09 14.80 8.26
CA TYR A 5 4.38 14.05 9.48
C TYR A 5 5.88 13.88 9.77
N GLY A 6 6.78 14.30 8.87
CA GLY A 6 8.22 14.14 9.03
C GLY A 6 8.75 14.85 10.26
N GLY A 7 9.55 14.13 11.04
CA GLY A 7 10.16 14.64 12.27
C GLY A 7 9.23 14.71 13.49
N LYS A 8 7.95 14.32 13.36
CA LYS A 8 7.02 14.22 14.49
C LYS A 8 7.03 12.82 15.06
N ASN A 9 6.97 12.69 16.38
CA ASN A 9 6.77 11.40 17.01
C ASN A 9 5.35 10.89 16.68
N ILE A 10 5.18 9.60 16.40
CA ILE A 10 3.88 9.00 16.08
C ILE A 10 2.84 9.24 17.18
N LYS A 11 3.29 9.32 18.44
CA LYS A 11 2.43 9.60 19.62
C LYS A 11 1.92 11.05 19.68
N GLU A 12 2.60 11.97 18.98
CA GLU A 12 2.24 13.41 18.94
C GLU A 12 1.34 13.75 17.75
N LEU A 13 1.09 12.78 16.88
CA LEU A 13 0.20 12.99 15.74
C LEU A 13 -1.22 13.22 16.23
N ARG A 14 -1.85 14.29 15.74
CA ARG A 14 -3.27 14.54 16.00
C ARG A 14 -4.09 13.44 15.34
N ARG A 15 -4.88 12.74 16.16
CA ARG A 15 -5.74 11.66 15.70
C ARG A 15 -6.74 12.09 14.66
N GLU A 16 -7.32 13.27 14.84
CA GLU A 16 -8.30 13.83 13.92
C GLU A 16 -7.74 13.97 12.51
N ASP A 17 -6.53 14.50 12.37
CA ASP A 17 -5.86 14.66 11.07
C ASP A 17 -5.51 13.32 10.43
N LEU A 18 -5.07 12.34 11.23
CA LEU A 18 -4.73 11.01 10.74
C LEU A 18 -5.99 10.22 10.40
N GLY A 19 -7.02 10.28 11.22
CA GLY A 19 -8.30 9.60 11.03
C GLY A 19 -8.99 10.07 9.76
N THR A 20 -9.10 11.38 9.56
CA THR A 20 -9.70 11.97 8.36
C THR A 20 -8.93 11.58 7.10
N ASN A 21 -7.61 11.67 7.14
CA ASN A 21 -6.77 11.30 5.99
C ASN A 21 -6.88 9.80 5.66
N LEU A 22 -6.85 8.94 6.67
CA LEU A 22 -6.96 7.49 6.50
C LEU A 22 -8.35 7.08 6.01
N SER A 23 -9.42 7.67 6.54
CA SER A 23 -10.79 7.41 6.09
C SER A 23 -11.01 7.83 4.65
N THR A 24 -10.50 9.01 4.28
CA THR A 24 -10.56 9.52 2.91
C THR A 24 -9.80 8.61 1.95
N LEU A 25 -8.59 8.18 2.32
CA LEU A 25 -7.79 7.26 1.52
C LEU A 25 -8.47 5.90 1.36
N ARG A 26 -9.00 5.31 2.44
CA ARG A 26 -9.72 4.02 2.37
C ARG A 26 -10.89 4.08 1.41
N LEU A 27 -11.72 5.12 1.52
CA LEU A 27 -12.89 5.26 0.66
C LEU A 27 -12.48 5.39 -0.80
N PHE A 28 -11.45 6.17 -1.09
CA PHE A 28 -10.89 6.31 -2.43
C PHE A 28 -10.37 4.96 -2.96
N GLU A 29 -9.57 4.24 -2.19
CA GLU A 29 -9.00 2.94 -2.58
C GLU A 29 -10.07 1.86 -2.78
N ILE A 30 -11.14 1.87 -1.98
CA ILE A 30 -12.29 0.98 -2.18
C ILE A 30 -12.96 1.27 -3.52
N VAL A 31 -13.23 2.54 -3.83
CA VAL A 31 -13.85 2.92 -5.10
C VAL A 31 -12.95 2.51 -6.28
N VAL A 32 -11.65 2.81 -6.22
CA VAL A 32 -10.69 2.42 -7.27
C VAL A 32 -10.65 0.91 -7.45
N THR A 33 -10.59 0.16 -6.35
CA THR A 33 -10.58 -1.31 -6.38
C THR A 33 -11.84 -1.86 -7.05
N ILE A 34 -13.02 -1.33 -6.72
CA ILE A 34 -14.29 -1.75 -7.31
C ILE A 34 -14.31 -1.44 -8.82
N VAL A 35 -13.92 -0.22 -9.22
CA VAL A 35 -13.89 0.17 -10.64
C VAL A 35 -12.93 -0.73 -11.42
N CYS A 36 -11.72 -0.95 -10.90
CA CYS A 36 -10.74 -1.83 -11.54
C CYS A 36 -11.22 -3.28 -11.62
N ALA A 37 -11.89 -3.79 -10.57
CA ALA A 37 -12.46 -5.13 -10.56
C ALA A 37 -13.59 -5.29 -11.60
N ILE A 38 -14.45 -4.30 -11.75
CA ILE A 38 -15.50 -4.29 -12.79
C ILE A 38 -14.87 -4.35 -14.19
N ILE A 39 -13.87 -3.51 -14.46
CA ILE A 39 -13.15 -3.50 -15.74
C ILE A 39 -12.48 -4.85 -15.99
N ALA A 40 -11.86 -5.43 -14.98
CA ALA A 40 -11.20 -6.73 -15.07
C ALA A 40 -12.19 -7.87 -15.39
N ILE A 41 -13.35 -7.88 -14.76
CA ILE A 41 -14.43 -8.85 -15.02
C ILE A 41 -14.95 -8.71 -16.45
N ILE A 42 -15.20 -7.50 -16.91
CA ILE A 42 -15.66 -7.22 -18.29
C ILE A 42 -14.61 -7.70 -19.30
N SER A 43 -13.33 -7.49 -18.98
CA SER A 43 -12.21 -7.94 -19.84
C SER A 43 -12.00 -9.44 -19.83
N LYS A 44 -12.71 -10.20 -18.98
CA LYS A 44 -12.61 -11.67 -18.82
C LYS A 44 -11.18 -12.17 -18.56
N GLN A 45 -10.36 -11.35 -17.90
CA GLN A 45 -8.98 -11.67 -17.55
C GLN A 45 -8.86 -11.92 -16.04
N GLU A 46 -8.76 -13.18 -15.64
CA GLU A 46 -8.67 -13.58 -14.23
C GLU A 46 -7.50 -12.90 -13.49
N VAL A 47 -6.35 -12.78 -14.15
CA VAL A 47 -5.17 -12.13 -13.59
C VAL A 47 -5.47 -10.68 -13.19
N LEU A 48 -6.23 -9.93 -14.00
CA LEU A 48 -6.60 -8.55 -13.70
C LEU A 48 -7.55 -8.44 -12.51
N VAL A 49 -8.40 -9.45 -12.28
CA VAL A 49 -9.28 -9.49 -11.10
C VAL A 49 -8.45 -9.58 -9.82
N PHE A 50 -7.47 -10.50 -9.76
CA PHE A 50 -6.58 -10.62 -8.60
C PHE A 50 -5.72 -9.37 -8.40
N PHE A 51 -5.24 -8.78 -9.50
CA PHE A 51 -4.51 -7.51 -9.45
C PHE A 51 -5.36 -6.40 -8.85
N SER A 52 -6.62 -6.27 -9.27
CA SER A 52 -7.56 -5.28 -8.73
C SER A 52 -7.80 -5.48 -7.24
N LEU A 53 -7.97 -6.72 -6.78
CA LEU A 53 -8.16 -7.03 -5.36
C LEU A 53 -6.91 -6.70 -4.52
N SER A 54 -5.72 -6.68 -5.10
CA SER A 54 -4.49 -6.32 -4.40
C SER A 54 -4.32 -4.82 -4.19
N ILE A 55 -5.01 -3.96 -4.94
CA ILE A 55 -4.86 -2.50 -4.90
C ILE A 55 -5.10 -1.97 -3.48
N LEU A 56 -6.24 -2.30 -2.89
CA LEU A 56 -6.63 -1.82 -1.56
C LEU A 56 -5.61 -2.20 -0.47
N PRO A 57 -5.29 -3.49 -0.24
CA PRO A 57 -4.39 -3.88 0.83
C PRO A 57 -2.96 -3.41 0.59
N LEU A 58 -2.49 -3.40 -0.66
CA LEU A 58 -1.16 -2.93 -1.02
C LEU A 58 -0.99 -1.44 -0.71
N ASN A 59 -1.93 -0.61 -1.15
CA ASN A 59 -1.85 0.84 -0.97
C ASN A 59 -1.99 1.23 0.51
N LEU A 60 -2.89 0.58 1.24
CA LEU A 60 -3.03 0.82 2.68
C LEU A 60 -1.81 0.33 3.46
N ALA A 61 -1.23 -0.82 3.12
CA ALA A 61 0.02 -1.26 3.72
C ALA A 61 1.16 -0.27 3.43
N ASN A 62 1.27 0.23 2.20
CA ASN A 62 2.27 1.24 1.83
C ASN A 62 2.05 2.58 2.55
N TYR A 63 0.80 2.99 2.77
CA TYR A 63 0.48 4.16 3.55
C TYR A 63 1.07 4.06 4.97
N PHE A 64 0.80 2.97 5.67
CA PHE A 64 1.32 2.76 7.03
C PHE A 64 2.84 2.63 7.06
N LYS A 65 3.44 1.96 6.07
CA LYS A 65 4.90 1.87 5.93
C LYS A 65 5.55 3.26 5.83
N GLN A 66 4.99 4.11 4.97
CA GLN A 66 5.47 5.49 4.81
C GLN A 66 5.23 6.34 6.07
N LEU A 67 4.13 6.10 6.79
CA LEU A 67 3.84 6.76 8.05
C LEU A 67 4.90 6.42 9.10
N TYR A 68 5.22 5.14 9.29
CA TYR A 68 6.26 4.69 10.22
C TYR A 68 7.64 5.24 9.86
N GLN A 69 7.98 5.28 8.57
CA GLN A 69 9.23 5.91 8.13
C GLN A 69 9.26 7.41 8.45
N ALA A 70 8.17 8.13 8.19
CA ALA A 70 8.09 9.57 8.41
C ALA A 70 8.16 9.95 9.90
N THR A 71 7.66 9.08 10.78
CA THR A 71 7.64 9.27 12.24
C THR A 71 8.85 8.68 12.96
N GLY A 72 9.83 8.14 12.24
CA GLY A 72 11.07 7.61 12.81
C GLY A 72 10.98 6.21 13.41
N GLU A 73 9.85 5.51 13.25
CA GLU A 73 9.66 4.14 13.75
C GLU A 73 10.31 3.09 12.83
N PHE A 74 11.59 3.30 12.52
CA PHE A 74 12.34 2.47 11.56
C PHE A 74 12.47 1.01 11.99
N SER A 75 12.58 0.74 13.29
CA SER A 75 12.69 -0.63 13.81
C SER A 75 11.42 -1.42 13.53
N LEU A 76 10.25 -0.84 13.78
CA LEU A 76 8.97 -1.47 13.50
C LEU A 76 8.76 -1.66 12.00
N TYR A 77 9.06 -0.63 11.21
CA TYR A 77 9.03 -0.69 9.76
C TYR A 77 9.89 -1.84 9.21
N GLY A 78 11.15 -1.94 9.64
CA GLY A 78 12.08 -2.97 9.19
C GLY A 78 11.60 -4.39 9.55
N LYS A 79 11.10 -4.60 10.77
CA LYS A 79 10.55 -5.89 11.20
C LYS A 79 9.37 -6.33 10.34
N ILE A 80 8.46 -5.39 10.01
CA ILE A 80 7.28 -5.70 9.21
C ILE A 80 7.66 -5.97 7.76
N MET A 81 8.63 -5.22 7.19
CA MET A 81 9.13 -5.49 5.85
C MET A 81 9.75 -6.88 5.72
N ASN A 82 10.58 -7.27 6.71
CA ASN A 82 11.17 -8.60 6.74
C ASN A 82 10.08 -9.68 6.90
N ALA A 83 9.13 -9.49 7.81
CA ALA A 83 8.01 -10.41 7.99
C ALA A 83 7.17 -10.56 6.71
N ASN A 84 6.90 -9.47 5.99
CA ASN A 84 6.18 -9.51 4.72
C ASN A 84 6.91 -10.39 3.69
N THR A 85 8.23 -10.20 3.53
CA THR A 85 9.04 -11.01 2.61
C THR A 85 9.04 -12.50 2.99
N ILE A 86 9.20 -12.79 4.28
CA ILE A 86 9.18 -14.15 4.82
C ILE A 86 7.80 -14.80 4.61
N LEU A 87 6.71 -14.09 4.88
CA LEU A 87 5.35 -14.59 4.69
C LEU A 87 5.06 -14.91 3.23
N ILE A 88 5.44 -14.03 2.30
CA ILE A 88 5.29 -14.28 0.85
C ILE A 88 6.09 -15.50 0.42
N PHE A 89 7.33 -15.62 0.90
CA PHE A 89 8.18 -16.77 0.60
C PHE A 89 7.53 -18.08 1.06
N PHE A 90 7.11 -18.16 2.34
CA PHE A 90 6.48 -19.38 2.85
C PHE A 90 5.13 -19.68 2.19
N ALA A 91 4.31 -18.66 1.90
CA ALA A 91 3.06 -18.84 1.20
C ALA A 91 3.28 -19.44 -0.21
N ASN A 92 4.29 -18.96 -0.93
CA ASN A 92 4.63 -19.51 -2.24
C ASN A 92 5.22 -20.92 -2.15
N MET A 93 6.01 -21.22 -1.12
CA MET A 93 6.53 -22.57 -0.88
C MET A 93 5.41 -23.60 -0.65
N ILE A 94 4.33 -23.21 0.03
CA ILE A 94 3.16 -24.09 0.22
C ILE A 94 2.56 -24.50 -1.13
N TRP A 95 2.40 -23.56 -2.08
CA TRP A 95 1.89 -23.89 -3.41
C TRP A 95 2.79 -24.82 -4.19
N ILE A 96 4.11 -24.58 -4.14
CA ILE A 96 5.09 -25.38 -4.89
C ILE A 96 5.22 -26.79 -4.32
N PHE A 97 5.42 -26.93 -3.00
CA PHE A 97 5.78 -28.20 -2.39
C PHE A 97 4.60 -29.03 -1.89
N LEU A 98 3.55 -28.39 -1.33
CA LEU A 98 2.40 -29.11 -0.78
C LEU A 98 1.32 -29.34 -1.85
N ILE A 99 0.98 -28.31 -2.60
CA ILE A 99 -0.14 -28.35 -3.55
C ILE A 99 0.34 -28.74 -4.95
N LYS A 100 1.65 -28.54 -5.23
CA LYS A 100 2.30 -28.87 -6.52
C LYS A 100 1.56 -28.25 -7.71
N THR A 101 1.17 -26.98 -7.59
CA THR A 101 0.46 -26.25 -8.63
C THR A 101 1.40 -25.34 -9.41
N ASP A 102 1.24 -25.33 -10.73
CA ASP A 102 1.95 -24.40 -11.63
C ASP A 102 1.07 -23.17 -11.98
N ASN A 103 -0.09 -23.05 -11.36
CA ASN A 103 -1.01 -21.96 -11.67
C ASN A 103 -0.53 -20.63 -11.06
N ALA A 104 -0.20 -19.67 -11.92
CA ALA A 104 0.23 -18.32 -11.53
C ALA A 104 -0.78 -17.57 -10.63
N LEU A 105 -2.08 -17.88 -10.75
CA LEU A 105 -3.13 -17.27 -9.93
C LEU A 105 -2.97 -17.60 -8.45
N CYS A 106 -2.47 -18.78 -8.10
CA CYS A 106 -2.22 -19.18 -6.71
C CYS A 106 -1.16 -18.29 -6.05
N PHE A 107 -0.10 -17.94 -6.79
CA PHE A 107 0.94 -17.03 -6.30
C PHE A 107 0.42 -15.60 -6.15
N LEU A 108 -0.44 -15.14 -7.05
CA LEU A 108 -1.11 -13.84 -6.91
C LEU A 108 -2.03 -13.82 -5.68
N LEU A 109 -2.79 -14.89 -5.45
CA LEU A 109 -3.65 -15.02 -4.27
C LEU A 109 -2.84 -14.94 -2.97
N SER A 110 -1.68 -15.61 -2.91
CA SER A 110 -0.77 -15.51 -1.75
C SER A 110 -0.33 -14.08 -1.50
N ASN A 111 0.05 -13.35 -2.53
CA ASN A 111 0.45 -11.96 -2.41
C ASN A 111 -0.70 -11.09 -1.87
N VAL A 112 -1.90 -11.23 -2.42
CA VAL A 112 -3.10 -10.52 -1.95
C VAL A 112 -3.35 -10.81 -0.47
N ALA A 113 -3.35 -12.10 -0.08
CA ALA A 113 -3.59 -12.52 1.30
C ALA A 113 -2.52 -11.96 2.26
N VAL A 114 -1.25 -12.03 1.90
CA VAL A 114 -0.16 -11.49 2.73
C VAL A 114 -0.27 -9.99 2.88
N TYR A 115 -0.58 -9.24 1.82
CA TYR A 115 -0.77 -7.79 1.93
C TYR A 115 -1.98 -7.42 2.80
N PHE A 116 -3.05 -8.21 2.80
CA PHE A 116 -4.16 -8.02 3.74
C PHE A 116 -3.70 -8.21 5.19
N ILE A 117 -2.96 -9.27 5.48
CA ILE A 117 -2.41 -9.53 6.82
C ILE A 117 -1.50 -8.39 7.26
N VAL A 118 -0.57 -7.98 6.40
CA VAL A 118 0.40 -6.91 6.68
C VAL A 118 -0.32 -5.58 6.94
N TRP A 119 -1.31 -5.22 6.12
CA TRP A 119 -2.12 -4.03 6.33
C TRP A 119 -2.81 -4.06 7.71
N ILE A 120 -3.51 -5.15 8.04
CA ILE A 120 -4.20 -5.28 9.32
C ILE A 120 -3.23 -5.16 10.50
N VAL A 121 -2.08 -5.83 10.44
CA VAL A 121 -1.04 -5.75 11.48
C VAL A 121 -0.50 -4.34 11.64
N LEU A 122 -0.20 -3.65 10.54
CA LEU A 122 0.29 -2.26 10.54
C LEU A 122 -0.74 -1.31 11.16
N GLU A 123 -1.99 -1.46 10.77
CA GLU A 123 -3.08 -0.64 11.29
C GLU A 123 -3.32 -0.86 12.77
N LEU A 124 -3.36 -2.12 13.22
CA LEU A 124 -3.53 -2.44 14.65
C LEU A 124 -2.38 -1.90 15.50
N ASN A 125 -1.14 -1.99 15.01
CA ASN A 125 0.00 -1.40 15.70
C ASN A 125 -0.08 0.14 15.73
N CYS A 126 -0.47 0.77 14.64
CA CYS A 126 -0.67 2.21 14.58
C CYS A 126 -1.72 2.67 15.60
N ARG A 127 -2.85 1.98 15.67
CA ARG A 127 -3.93 2.26 16.65
C ARG A 127 -3.44 2.12 18.09
N LYS A 128 -2.60 1.12 18.38
CA LYS A 128 -1.99 0.93 19.71
C LYS A 128 -1.04 2.09 20.08
N LEU A 129 -0.23 2.56 19.15
CA LEU A 129 0.75 3.61 19.37
C LEU A 129 0.09 4.98 19.58
N ILE A 130 -0.97 5.26 18.83
CA ILE A 130 -1.71 6.54 18.94
C ILE A 130 -2.68 6.54 20.12
N GLY A 131 -3.04 5.37 20.67
CA GLY A 131 -3.99 5.15 21.79
C GLY A 131 -5.46 5.25 21.34
N SER A 132 -6.36 4.50 21.97
CA SER A 132 -7.76 4.35 21.56
C SER A 132 -8.69 5.42 22.14
N LYS A 133 -9.02 6.48 21.41
CA LYS A 133 -10.26 7.27 21.63
C LYS A 133 -10.79 7.75 20.28
N ASN A 134 -12.08 7.60 20.09
CA ASN A 134 -12.94 7.92 18.95
C ASN A 134 -12.26 8.57 17.74
N ASP A 135 -12.18 7.79 16.70
CA ASP A 135 -11.81 8.23 15.37
C ASP A 135 -12.91 9.18 14.85
N GLY A 136 -12.60 10.44 14.68
CA GLY A 136 -13.40 11.32 13.87
C GLY A 136 -13.30 10.83 12.42
N ASN A 137 -14.08 9.82 12.06
CA ASN A 137 -14.17 9.27 10.71
C ASN A 137 -14.93 10.24 9.79
N THR A 138 -14.36 11.40 9.54
CA THR A 138 -14.94 12.37 8.62
C THR A 138 -14.22 12.29 7.28
N PHE A 139 -14.99 12.08 6.22
CA PHE A 139 -14.50 12.19 4.85
C PHE A 139 -14.29 13.67 4.51
N SER A 140 -13.11 14.02 3.96
CA SER A 140 -12.82 15.37 3.50
C SER A 140 -12.43 15.35 2.02
N PHE A 141 -13.28 15.97 1.20
CA PHE A 141 -13.03 16.10 -0.23
C PHE A 141 -11.81 16.97 -0.54
N ASP A 142 -11.56 17.99 0.28
CA ASP A 142 -10.38 18.86 0.13
C ASP A 142 -9.07 18.11 0.38
N GLU A 143 -9.06 17.21 1.39
CA GLU A 143 -7.90 16.35 1.63
C GLU A 143 -7.70 15.34 0.48
N LEU A 144 -8.77 14.80 -0.07
CA LEU A 144 -8.70 13.93 -1.24
C LEU A 144 -8.04 14.63 -2.43
N ILE A 145 -8.50 15.84 -2.77
CA ILE A 145 -7.92 16.61 -3.88
C ILE A 145 -6.45 16.93 -3.63
N LYS A 146 -6.09 17.34 -2.41
CA LYS A 146 -4.68 17.60 -2.04
C LYS A 146 -3.81 16.36 -2.20
N ASN A 147 -4.30 15.21 -1.75
CA ASN A 147 -3.58 13.94 -1.85
C ASN A 147 -3.43 13.49 -3.31
N ILE A 148 -4.47 13.63 -4.13
CA ILE A 148 -4.41 13.33 -5.57
C ILE A 148 -3.41 14.23 -6.29
N LYS A 149 -3.45 15.55 -6.06
CA LYS A 149 -2.48 16.48 -6.65
C LYS A 149 -1.04 16.15 -6.27
N ALA A 150 -0.79 15.87 -4.99
CA ALA A 150 0.53 15.47 -4.52
C ALA A 150 0.96 14.13 -5.15
N GLY A 151 0.04 13.17 -5.26
CA GLY A 151 0.30 11.87 -5.87
C GLY A 151 0.64 11.98 -7.36
N ILE A 152 -0.08 12.79 -8.11
CA ILE A 152 0.20 13.04 -9.54
C ILE A 152 1.59 13.65 -9.70
N LEU A 153 1.92 14.68 -8.90
CA LEU A 153 3.23 15.33 -8.96
C LEU A 153 4.38 14.34 -8.69
N LEU A 154 4.23 13.49 -7.67
CA LEU A 154 5.19 12.45 -7.35
C LEU A 154 5.30 11.39 -8.45
N THR A 155 4.17 10.99 -9.04
CA THR A 155 4.14 10.02 -10.14
C THR A 155 4.85 10.56 -11.37
N VAL A 156 4.62 11.82 -11.73
CA VAL A 156 5.31 12.48 -12.86
C VAL A 156 6.82 12.54 -12.58
N GLY A 157 7.23 12.90 -11.35
CA GLY A 157 8.64 12.90 -10.96
C GLY A 157 9.29 11.50 -11.05
N ASN A 158 8.61 10.48 -10.57
CA ASN A 158 9.08 9.10 -10.64
C ASN A 158 9.15 8.59 -12.10
N LEU A 159 8.15 8.86 -12.92
CA LEU A 159 8.15 8.52 -14.34
C LEU A 159 9.31 9.19 -15.07
N SER A 160 9.57 10.47 -14.81
CA SER A 160 10.71 11.18 -15.39
C SER A 160 12.04 10.51 -15.01
N SER A 161 12.20 10.10 -13.76
CA SER A 161 13.38 9.38 -13.29
C SER A 161 13.53 8.00 -13.98
N VAL A 162 12.44 7.24 -14.11
CA VAL A 162 12.45 5.94 -14.79
C VAL A 162 12.79 6.09 -16.27
N VAL A 163 12.24 7.10 -16.94
CA VAL A 163 12.54 7.38 -18.35
C VAL A 163 14.02 7.72 -18.51
N LEU A 164 14.57 8.62 -17.69
CA LEU A 164 15.98 8.97 -17.74
C LEU A 164 16.88 7.76 -17.54
N THR A 165 16.63 6.96 -16.49
CA THR A 165 17.41 5.74 -16.21
C THR A 165 17.29 4.70 -17.33
N SER A 166 16.13 4.61 -17.97
CA SER A 166 15.94 3.72 -19.11
C SER A 166 16.68 4.22 -20.35
N MET A 167 16.68 5.52 -20.59
CA MET A 167 17.44 6.12 -21.70
C MET A 167 18.95 5.87 -21.56
N GLU A 168 19.52 6.02 -20.36
CA GLU A 168 20.93 5.72 -20.10
C GLU A 168 21.27 4.27 -20.52
N ARG A 169 20.41 3.30 -20.21
CA ARG A 169 20.63 1.89 -20.60
C ARG A 169 20.59 1.67 -22.12
N TRP A 170 19.82 2.48 -22.84
CA TRP A 170 19.76 2.42 -24.30
C TRP A 170 21.04 2.97 -24.93
N PHE A 171 21.55 4.10 -24.40
CA PHE A 171 22.78 4.71 -24.89
C PHE A 171 24.05 3.89 -24.58
N VAL A 172 24.05 3.10 -23.49
CA VAL A 172 25.17 2.22 -23.14
C VAL A 172 25.21 0.96 -24.01
N LYS A 173 24.08 0.58 -24.64
CA LYS A 173 24.00 -0.57 -25.54
C LYS A 173 24.20 -0.26 -27.03
N ALA A 174 24.22 1.02 -27.40
CA ALA A 174 24.53 1.49 -28.74
C ALA A 174 26.02 1.75 -28.92
#